data_935fb3473e492f0a6cbdf78f7b596206
#
_entry.id   935fb3473e492f0a6cbdf78f7b596206
#
_cell.length_a   1.000
_cell.length_b   1.000
_cell.length_c   1.000
_cell.angle_alpha   90.00
_cell.angle_beta   90.00
_cell.angle_gamma   90.00
#
_symmetry.space_group_name_H-M   'P 1'
#
loop_
_entity.id
_entity.type
_entity.pdbx_description
1 polymer ?
#
loop_
_entity_poly.entity_id
_entity_poly.type
_entity_poly.pdbx_seq_one_letter_code
_entity_poly.pdbx_strand_id
1 'polypeptide(L)'
;MSKLEKFEVDCLVIGGGVSGIAIARELSSKFDNIFLIERNNQIAQETSSRNSEVIHAGMYYDQGSLKSKLCLKGKELLYDYLKERKIEFNRCGKYIVSTSDKESEKLNTVYENGMACGVDDLTYDDSLKSKYPFLRYNESIFSPSTGIFDSHSFIHSLSRDFQSQGGNILLGNETLDVTQSKNGFEILVEDKNTNHKFLVISKVLVNSAGLNAVHIANLINDANNYEEEYVKGEYYTYQGKEKLGSLIYPTPTENSLGLH
;
A
#
# COMPACT_ATOMS: atom_id res chain seq x y z
N MET A 1 -13.14 -13.27 -38.51
CA MET A 1 -12.86 -12.92 -37.11
C MET A 1 -14.18 -12.86 -36.36
N SER A 2 -14.37 -13.66 -35.32
CA SER A 2 -15.55 -13.56 -34.46
C SER A 2 -15.58 -12.18 -33.81
N LYS A 3 -16.73 -11.53 -33.85
CA LYS A 3 -16.93 -10.22 -33.19
C LYS A 3 -16.75 -10.44 -31.68
N LEU A 4 -15.82 -9.71 -31.04
CA LEU A 4 -15.63 -9.77 -29.59
C LEU A 4 -16.94 -9.36 -28.89
N GLU A 5 -17.28 -10.06 -27.83
CA GLU A 5 -18.38 -9.70 -26.95
C GLU A 5 -18.05 -8.37 -26.23
N LYS A 6 -19.05 -7.52 -26.02
CA LYS A 6 -18.88 -6.19 -25.44
C LYS A 6 -19.73 -6.03 -24.19
N PHE A 7 -19.11 -5.55 -23.11
CA PHE A 7 -19.76 -5.23 -21.84
C PHE A 7 -19.59 -3.74 -21.54
N GLU A 8 -20.65 -3.07 -21.14
CA GLU A 8 -20.64 -1.66 -20.77
C GLU A 8 -20.69 -1.52 -19.25
N VAL A 9 -19.80 -0.70 -18.70
CA VAL A 9 -19.73 -0.41 -17.26
C VAL A 9 -19.56 1.10 -17.02
N ASP A 10 -19.93 1.58 -15.84
CA ASP A 10 -19.71 2.99 -15.49
C ASP A 10 -18.29 3.24 -15.05
N CYS A 11 -17.73 2.32 -14.27
CA CYS A 11 -16.37 2.40 -13.76
C CYS A 11 -15.69 1.03 -13.78
N LEU A 12 -14.48 0.98 -14.30
CA LEU A 12 -13.60 -0.20 -14.24
C LEU A 12 -12.36 0.12 -13.43
N VAL A 13 -12.05 -0.73 -12.45
CA VAL A 13 -10.81 -0.67 -11.67
C VAL A 13 -9.92 -1.85 -12.08
N ILE A 14 -8.70 -1.58 -12.52
CA ILE A 14 -7.68 -2.59 -12.86
C ILE A 14 -6.78 -2.82 -11.66
N GLY A 15 -6.75 -4.05 -11.15
CA GLY A 15 -5.91 -4.52 -10.06
C GLY A 15 -6.62 -4.71 -8.73
N GLY A 16 -6.61 -5.95 -8.23
CA GLY A 16 -7.22 -6.39 -6.97
C GLY A 16 -6.29 -6.30 -5.75
N GLY A 17 -5.31 -5.40 -5.78
CA GLY A 17 -4.49 -5.05 -4.62
C GLY A 17 -5.22 -4.11 -3.66
N VAL A 18 -4.60 -3.79 -2.50
CA VAL A 18 -5.19 -2.94 -1.46
C VAL A 18 -5.68 -1.60 -2.01
N SER A 19 -4.91 -0.95 -2.88
CA SER A 19 -5.27 0.35 -3.46
C SER A 19 -6.50 0.25 -4.37
N GLY A 20 -6.54 -0.75 -5.28
CA GLY A 20 -7.66 -0.95 -6.18
C GLY A 20 -8.95 -1.25 -5.44
N ILE A 21 -8.90 -2.14 -4.44
CA ILE A 21 -10.08 -2.49 -3.64
C ILE A 21 -10.57 -1.31 -2.82
N ALA A 22 -9.66 -0.55 -2.19
CA ALA A 22 -10.04 0.63 -1.40
C ALA A 22 -10.69 1.71 -2.28
N ILE A 23 -10.13 1.96 -3.48
CA ILE A 23 -10.69 2.91 -4.44
C ILE A 23 -12.05 2.41 -4.97
N ALA A 24 -12.15 1.13 -5.34
CA ALA A 24 -13.40 0.54 -5.83
C ALA A 24 -14.51 0.64 -4.79
N ARG A 25 -14.20 0.35 -3.51
CA ARG A 25 -15.13 0.50 -2.40
C ARG A 25 -15.64 1.93 -2.25
N GLU A 26 -14.76 2.91 -2.35
CA GLU A 26 -15.18 4.33 -2.25
C GLU A 26 -16.02 4.76 -3.46
N LEU A 27 -15.66 4.30 -4.64
CA LEU A 27 -16.37 4.63 -5.87
C LEU A 27 -17.72 3.93 -6.01
N SER A 28 -17.96 2.79 -5.33
CA SER A 28 -19.25 2.10 -5.37
C SER A 28 -20.42 2.92 -4.81
N SER A 29 -20.12 3.96 -4.02
CA SER A 29 -21.12 4.95 -3.61
C SER A 29 -21.51 5.94 -4.72
N LYS A 30 -20.79 5.98 -5.83
CA LYS A 30 -20.95 6.94 -6.93
C LYS A 30 -21.34 6.30 -8.25
N PHE A 31 -21.06 5.01 -8.43
CA PHE A 31 -21.29 4.26 -9.65
C PHE A 31 -22.05 2.97 -9.34
N ASP A 32 -23.23 2.79 -9.94
CA ASP A 32 -24.04 1.60 -9.74
C ASP A 32 -23.46 0.37 -10.46
N ASN A 33 -22.82 0.60 -11.62
CA ASN A 33 -22.24 -0.47 -12.44
C ASN A 33 -20.71 -0.38 -12.42
N ILE A 34 -20.12 -0.78 -11.27
CA ILE A 34 -18.67 -0.75 -11.03
C ILE A 34 -18.09 -2.15 -10.95
N PHE A 35 -16.99 -2.36 -11.69
CA PHE A 35 -16.24 -3.61 -11.73
C PHE A 35 -14.79 -3.41 -11.35
N LEU A 36 -14.23 -4.40 -10.69
CA LEU A 36 -12.80 -4.55 -10.46
C LEU A 36 -12.35 -5.83 -11.15
N ILE A 37 -11.30 -5.75 -11.97
CA ILE A 37 -10.65 -6.91 -12.58
C ILE A 37 -9.29 -7.16 -11.96
N GLU A 38 -8.98 -8.43 -11.72
CA GLU A 38 -7.72 -8.92 -11.18
C GLU A 38 -7.22 -10.10 -12.02
N ARG A 39 -5.96 -10.05 -12.44
CA ARG A 39 -5.36 -11.10 -13.30
C ARG A 39 -5.10 -12.41 -12.57
N ASN A 40 -4.94 -12.37 -11.26
CA ASN A 40 -4.77 -13.56 -10.44
C ASN A 40 -6.13 -14.14 -10.02
N ASN A 41 -6.14 -15.40 -9.65
CA ASN A 41 -7.35 -16.09 -9.17
C ASN A 41 -7.74 -15.73 -7.72
N GLN A 42 -7.02 -14.81 -7.10
CA GLN A 42 -7.33 -14.25 -5.78
C GLN A 42 -6.88 -12.79 -5.73
N ILE A 43 -7.52 -12.00 -4.87
CA ILE A 43 -7.09 -10.63 -4.58
C ILE A 43 -5.77 -10.61 -3.80
N ALA A 44 -5.06 -9.50 -3.87
CA ALA A 44 -3.88 -9.21 -3.06
C ALA A 44 -2.72 -10.22 -3.20
N GLN A 45 -2.54 -10.86 -4.34
CA GLN A 45 -1.51 -11.90 -4.53
C GLN A 45 -0.10 -11.35 -4.74
N GLU A 46 0.05 -10.06 -5.04
CA GLU A 46 1.34 -9.44 -5.37
C GLU A 46 1.85 -8.55 -4.23
N THR A 47 2.19 -7.29 -4.50
CA THR A 47 2.78 -6.36 -3.53
C THR A 47 1.98 -6.24 -2.24
N SER A 48 0.65 -6.31 -2.31
CA SER A 48 -0.23 -6.21 -1.16
C SER A 48 -0.12 -7.37 -0.16
N SER A 49 0.45 -8.51 -0.57
CA SER A 49 0.78 -9.65 0.32
C SER A 49 2.29 -9.77 0.60
N ARG A 50 3.08 -8.80 0.13
CA ARG A 50 4.56 -8.79 0.23
C ARG A 50 5.02 -7.48 0.86
N ASN A 51 4.61 -7.23 2.09
CA ASN A 51 4.92 -6.03 2.84
C ASN A 51 5.15 -6.36 4.32
N SER A 52 5.61 -5.39 5.11
CA SER A 52 5.91 -5.54 6.54
C SER A 52 4.71 -5.26 7.46
N GLU A 53 3.54 -4.99 6.91
CA GLU A 53 2.29 -4.73 7.65
C GLU A 53 2.38 -3.57 8.66
N VAL A 54 3.29 -2.65 8.42
CA VAL A 54 3.56 -1.53 9.33
C VAL A 54 2.60 -0.37 9.08
N ILE A 55 1.96 0.10 10.13
CA ILE A 55 1.23 1.37 10.17
C ILE A 55 2.24 2.49 10.43
N HIS A 56 2.64 3.19 9.38
CA HIS A 56 3.66 4.23 9.47
C HIS A 56 3.15 5.51 10.12
N ALA A 57 4.00 6.16 10.94
CA ALA A 57 3.69 7.44 11.55
C ALA A 57 3.81 8.63 10.59
N GLY A 58 4.65 8.56 9.55
CA GLY A 58 4.78 9.63 8.55
C GLY A 58 6.05 10.49 8.65
N MET A 59 7.01 10.13 9.51
CA MET A 59 8.17 10.95 9.88
C MET A 59 9.26 11.11 8.81
N TYR A 60 9.25 10.29 7.75
CA TYR A 60 10.31 10.27 6.73
C TYR A 60 9.97 11.05 5.45
N TYR A 61 8.78 11.62 5.37
CA TYR A 61 8.32 12.25 4.14
C TYR A 61 8.60 13.75 4.13
N ASP A 62 8.69 14.33 2.94
CA ASP A 62 8.87 15.76 2.79
C ASP A 62 7.71 16.54 3.42
N GLN A 63 8.05 17.56 4.19
CA GLN A 63 7.07 18.40 4.86
C GLN A 63 6.07 19.02 3.86
N GLY A 64 4.79 18.93 4.17
CA GLY A 64 3.72 19.49 3.34
C GLY A 64 3.41 18.70 2.08
N SER A 65 4.17 17.63 1.75
CA SER A 65 3.88 16.75 0.63
C SER A 65 2.53 16.04 0.81
N LEU A 66 1.94 15.63 -0.32
CA LEU A 66 0.72 14.81 -0.30
C LEU A 66 0.94 13.49 0.45
N LYS A 67 2.12 12.89 0.28
CA LYS A 67 2.51 11.64 0.95
C LYS A 67 2.54 11.79 2.46
N SER A 68 3.12 12.88 3.00
CA SER A 68 3.11 13.19 4.43
C SER A 68 1.69 13.35 4.97
N LYS A 69 0.89 14.21 4.33
CA LYS A 69 -0.50 14.48 4.74
C LYS A 69 -1.38 13.22 4.72
N LEU A 70 -1.29 12.44 3.65
CA LEU A 70 -2.09 11.22 3.50
C LEU A 70 -1.63 10.11 4.43
N CYS A 71 -0.33 10.01 4.76
CA CYS A 71 0.16 9.04 5.72
C CYS A 71 -0.39 9.31 7.13
N LEU A 72 -0.35 10.56 7.59
CA LEU A 72 -0.90 10.94 8.89
C LEU A 72 -2.40 10.63 8.98
N LYS A 73 -3.17 11.14 8.01
CA LYS A 73 -4.60 10.90 7.98
C LYS A 73 -4.95 9.43 7.79
N GLY A 74 -4.21 8.73 6.94
CA GLY A 74 -4.40 7.30 6.68
C GLY A 74 -4.13 6.45 7.92
N LYS A 75 -3.13 6.79 8.73
CA LYS A 75 -2.85 6.13 10.00
C LYS A 75 -4.07 6.18 10.93
N GLU A 76 -4.66 7.34 11.11
CA GLU A 76 -5.85 7.52 11.97
C GLU A 76 -7.05 6.70 11.44
N LEU A 77 -7.38 6.90 10.16
CA LEU A 77 -8.48 6.19 9.53
C LEU A 77 -8.29 4.66 9.55
N LEU A 78 -7.04 4.20 9.42
CA LEU A 78 -6.74 2.77 9.47
C LEU A 78 -6.96 2.21 10.87
N TYR A 79 -6.45 2.84 11.93
CA TYR A 79 -6.70 2.38 13.29
C TYR A 79 -8.19 2.35 13.64
N ASP A 80 -8.95 3.37 13.24
CA ASP A 80 -10.40 3.43 13.47
C ASP A 80 -11.12 2.29 12.73
N TYR A 81 -10.78 2.06 11.45
CA TYR A 81 -11.34 0.98 10.67
C TYR A 81 -11.02 -0.41 11.24
N LEU A 82 -9.74 -0.64 11.60
CA LEU A 82 -9.31 -1.92 12.19
C LEU A 82 -10.07 -2.22 13.48
N LYS A 83 -10.26 -1.21 14.34
CA LYS A 83 -11.00 -1.31 15.59
C LYS A 83 -12.48 -1.58 15.34
N GLU A 84 -13.12 -0.82 14.46
CA GLU A 84 -14.53 -1.00 14.09
C GLU A 84 -14.80 -2.41 13.55
N ARG A 85 -13.92 -2.89 12.66
CA ARG A 85 -14.06 -4.20 12.00
C ARG A 85 -13.50 -5.36 12.81
N LYS A 86 -12.93 -5.10 13.99
CA LYS A 86 -12.30 -6.10 14.87
C LYS A 86 -11.19 -6.87 14.15
N ILE A 87 -10.42 -6.18 13.33
CA ILE A 87 -9.24 -6.71 12.66
C ILE A 87 -8.06 -6.58 13.62
N GLU A 88 -7.23 -7.61 13.71
CA GLU A 88 -6.10 -7.65 14.62
C GLU A 88 -5.06 -6.59 14.27
N PHE A 89 -4.61 -5.85 15.26
CA PHE A 89 -3.51 -4.89 15.16
C PHE A 89 -2.81 -4.72 16.51
N ASN A 90 -1.56 -4.27 16.46
CA ASN A 90 -0.77 -3.97 17.65
C ASN A 90 -0.07 -2.62 17.50
N ARG A 91 -0.38 -1.65 18.36
CA ARG A 91 0.36 -0.38 18.48
C ARG A 91 1.64 -0.61 19.28
N CYS A 92 2.53 -1.46 18.76
CA CYS A 92 3.77 -1.85 19.43
C CYS A 92 4.81 -0.74 19.52
N GLY A 93 4.62 0.36 18.79
CA GLY A 93 5.59 1.43 18.65
C GLY A 93 6.80 1.05 17.82
N LYS A 94 7.58 2.06 17.48
CA LYS A 94 8.82 1.90 16.71
C LYS A 94 9.94 2.73 17.31
N TYR A 95 11.07 2.10 17.55
CA TYR A 95 12.32 2.77 17.83
C TYR A 95 13.10 2.98 16.54
N ILE A 96 13.75 4.13 16.41
CA ILE A 96 14.77 4.37 15.40
C ILE A 96 16.05 4.62 16.17
N VAL A 97 17.09 3.87 15.85
CA VAL A 97 18.36 3.85 16.59
C VAL A 97 19.51 4.33 15.73
N SER A 98 20.43 5.07 16.35
CA SER A 98 21.73 5.41 15.77
C SER A 98 22.81 4.52 16.36
N THR A 99 23.82 4.13 15.58
CA THR A 99 24.97 3.31 16.01
C THR A 99 26.29 4.05 15.95
N SER A 100 26.28 5.30 15.48
CA SER A 100 27.43 6.18 15.38
C SER A 100 27.01 7.65 15.55
N ASP A 101 27.98 8.54 15.85
CA ASP A 101 27.71 9.98 15.97
C ASP A 101 27.11 10.58 14.68
N LYS A 102 27.61 10.15 13.52
CA LYS A 102 27.05 10.58 12.22
C LYS A 102 25.60 10.15 12.03
N GLU A 103 25.22 8.98 12.53
CA GLU A 103 23.84 8.53 12.51
C GLU A 103 22.99 9.26 13.54
N SER A 104 23.55 9.69 14.67
CA SER A 104 22.85 10.52 15.66
C SER A 104 22.46 11.89 15.09
N GLU A 105 23.32 12.51 14.29
CA GLU A 105 22.97 13.75 13.57
C GLU A 105 21.78 13.53 12.60
N LYS A 106 21.81 12.41 11.86
CA LYS A 106 20.68 12.04 10.98
C LYS A 106 19.42 11.72 11.77
N LEU A 107 19.56 11.04 12.91
CA LEU A 107 18.42 10.71 13.78
C LEU A 107 17.73 12.00 14.26
N ASN A 108 18.48 13.03 14.63
CA ASN A 108 17.94 14.35 14.96
C ASN A 108 17.18 14.95 13.77
N THR A 109 17.73 14.86 12.56
CA THR A 109 17.04 15.32 11.35
C THR A 109 15.71 14.59 11.13
N VAL A 110 15.65 13.26 11.36
CA VAL A 110 14.41 12.47 11.28
C VAL A 110 13.42 12.94 12.35
N TYR A 111 13.86 13.21 13.55
CA TYR A 111 13.02 13.74 14.63
C TYR A 111 12.41 15.09 14.27
N GLU A 112 13.24 16.04 13.86
CA GLU A 112 12.80 17.39 13.48
C GLU A 112 11.82 17.36 12.29
N ASN A 113 12.14 16.54 11.27
CA ASN A 113 11.26 16.37 10.13
C ASN A 113 9.92 15.75 10.53
N GLY A 114 9.94 14.74 11.40
CA GLY A 114 8.72 14.10 11.91
C GLY A 114 7.81 15.09 12.63
N MET A 115 8.38 15.89 13.54
CA MET A 115 7.67 16.96 14.24
C MET A 115 7.10 18.00 13.26
N ALA A 116 7.88 18.42 12.29
CA ALA A 116 7.46 19.37 11.26
C ALA A 116 6.36 18.80 10.33
N CYS A 117 6.31 17.48 10.14
CA CYS A 117 5.24 16.79 9.42
C CYS A 117 3.96 16.60 10.25
N GLY A 118 3.98 16.88 11.56
CA GLY A 118 2.85 16.70 12.46
C GLY A 118 2.80 15.35 13.17
N VAL A 119 3.93 14.65 13.27
CA VAL A 119 4.10 13.46 14.13
C VAL A 119 4.54 13.95 15.51
N ASP A 120 3.59 14.44 16.29
CA ASP A 120 3.80 15.19 17.55
C ASP A 120 4.06 14.29 18.77
N ASP A 121 3.98 12.96 18.60
CA ASP A 121 4.20 11.97 19.64
C ASP A 121 5.62 11.37 19.65
N LEU A 122 6.54 11.89 18.83
CA LEU A 122 7.93 11.45 18.82
C LEU A 122 8.68 11.90 20.08
N THR A 123 9.47 11.00 20.66
CA THR A 123 10.29 11.29 21.83
C THR A 123 11.67 10.67 21.72
N TYR A 124 12.70 11.33 22.27
CA TYR A 124 13.94 10.64 22.59
C TYR A 124 13.70 9.70 23.76
N ASP A 125 14.10 8.44 23.62
CA ASP A 125 13.80 7.41 24.63
C ASP A 125 14.96 6.41 24.77
N ASP A 126 15.63 6.47 25.91
CA ASP A 126 16.73 5.58 26.28
C ASP A 126 16.28 4.29 26.97
N SER A 127 14.98 4.08 27.19
CA SER A 127 14.43 2.90 27.87
C SER A 127 14.72 1.59 27.12
N LEU A 128 15.01 1.69 25.82
CA LEU A 128 15.36 0.56 24.97
C LEU A 128 16.62 -0.18 25.48
N LYS A 129 17.59 0.52 26.09
CA LYS A 129 18.82 -0.08 26.67
C LYS A 129 18.48 -1.04 27.81
N SER A 130 17.53 -0.67 28.66
CA SER A 130 17.11 -1.51 29.78
C SER A 130 16.19 -2.65 29.32
N LYS A 131 15.34 -2.38 28.33
CA LYS A 131 14.38 -3.33 27.78
C LYS A 131 15.03 -4.44 26.94
N TYR A 132 16.09 -4.08 26.20
CA TYR A 132 16.84 -4.99 25.32
C TYR A 132 18.35 -4.79 25.49
N PRO A 133 18.96 -5.30 26.57
CA PRO A 133 20.39 -5.06 26.89
C PRO A 133 21.38 -5.59 25.86
N PHE A 134 20.94 -6.48 24.98
CA PHE A 134 21.76 -7.03 23.89
C PHE A 134 21.89 -6.07 22.68
N LEU A 135 21.01 -5.06 22.57
CA LEU A 135 21.10 -4.07 21.51
C LEU A 135 22.22 -3.04 21.80
N ARG A 136 22.99 -2.75 20.77
CA ARG A 136 24.06 -1.72 20.83
C ARG A 136 23.67 -0.56 19.96
N TYR A 137 23.48 0.59 20.55
CA TYR A 137 23.16 1.83 19.86
C TYR A 137 23.59 3.04 20.72
N ASN A 138 23.72 4.21 20.10
CA ASN A 138 24.07 5.46 20.77
C ASN A 138 22.82 6.14 21.33
N GLU A 139 21.89 6.49 20.43
CA GLU A 139 20.66 7.23 20.72
C GLU A 139 19.46 6.56 20.06
N SER A 140 18.29 6.81 20.58
CA SER A 140 17.03 6.37 19.97
C SER A 140 15.91 7.38 20.09
N ILE A 141 15.04 7.41 19.09
CA ILE A 141 13.74 8.06 19.13
C ILE A 141 12.65 7.01 19.10
N PHE A 142 11.55 7.27 19.78
CA PHE A 142 10.39 6.39 19.87
C PHE A 142 9.16 7.03 19.24
N SER A 143 8.47 6.27 18.40
CA SER A 143 7.20 6.61 17.77
C SER A 143 6.10 5.69 18.30
N PRO A 144 5.32 6.08 19.30
CA PRO A 144 4.30 5.24 19.92
C PRO A 144 3.10 4.98 19.01
N SER A 145 2.85 5.84 18.02
CA SER A 145 1.72 5.69 17.09
C SER A 145 1.99 4.72 15.93
N THR A 146 3.23 4.28 15.75
CA THR A 146 3.56 3.22 14.80
C THR A 146 3.05 1.86 15.31
N GLY A 147 2.56 1.01 14.41
CA GLY A 147 2.10 -0.32 14.76
C GLY A 147 2.17 -1.30 13.61
N ILE A 148 1.61 -2.47 13.82
CA ILE A 148 1.43 -3.54 12.82
C ILE A 148 -0.02 -4.00 12.82
N PHE A 149 -0.48 -4.58 11.70
CA PHE A 149 -1.86 -5.06 11.56
C PHE A 149 -1.95 -6.24 10.59
N ASP A 150 -3.04 -6.99 10.67
CA ASP A 150 -3.36 -8.04 9.71
C ASP A 150 -3.84 -7.43 8.39
N SER A 151 -2.93 -7.28 7.44
CA SER A 151 -3.20 -6.71 6.13
C SER A 151 -4.13 -7.57 5.28
N HIS A 152 -4.10 -8.90 5.43
CA HIS A 152 -4.99 -9.81 4.73
C HIS A 152 -6.43 -9.63 5.16
N SER A 153 -6.70 -9.67 6.47
CA SER A 153 -8.04 -9.43 7.01
C SER A 153 -8.57 -8.05 6.65
N PHE A 154 -7.70 -7.02 6.61
CA PHE A 154 -8.04 -5.68 6.18
C PHE A 154 -8.51 -5.65 4.73
N ILE A 155 -7.73 -6.21 3.80
CA ILE A 155 -8.06 -6.22 2.37
C ILE A 155 -9.34 -7.01 2.10
N HIS A 156 -9.50 -8.16 2.75
CA HIS A 156 -10.72 -8.94 2.66
C HIS A 156 -11.96 -8.23 3.23
N SER A 157 -11.78 -7.43 4.28
CA SER A 157 -12.85 -6.59 4.83
C SER A 157 -13.29 -5.52 3.84
N LEU A 158 -12.33 -4.80 3.23
CA LEU A 158 -12.61 -3.82 2.17
C LEU A 158 -13.30 -4.45 0.96
N SER A 159 -12.87 -5.65 0.55
CA SER A 159 -13.46 -6.39 -0.56
C SER A 159 -14.92 -6.76 -0.28
N ARG A 160 -15.23 -7.23 0.93
CA ARG A 160 -16.62 -7.50 1.34
C ARG A 160 -17.48 -6.24 1.36
N ASP A 161 -16.93 -5.12 1.84
CA ASP A 161 -17.63 -3.84 1.82
C ASP A 161 -17.97 -3.44 0.38
N PHE A 162 -17.00 -3.52 -0.54
CA PHE A 162 -17.19 -3.23 -1.95
C PHE A 162 -18.32 -4.08 -2.58
N GLN A 163 -18.27 -5.41 -2.36
CA GLN A 163 -19.28 -6.32 -2.89
C GLN A 163 -20.67 -6.10 -2.25
N SER A 164 -20.74 -5.80 -0.95
CA SER A 164 -21.98 -5.51 -0.26
C SER A 164 -22.67 -4.22 -0.76
N GLN A 165 -21.89 -3.32 -1.35
CA GLN A 165 -22.36 -2.08 -2.00
C GLN A 165 -22.70 -2.28 -3.47
N GLY A 166 -22.74 -3.53 -3.97
CA GLY A 166 -23.09 -3.85 -5.36
C GLY A 166 -21.91 -3.94 -6.32
N GLY A 167 -20.67 -3.75 -5.84
CA GLY A 167 -19.49 -3.86 -6.67
C GLY A 167 -19.17 -5.32 -7.07
N ASN A 168 -18.60 -5.49 -8.24
CA ASN A 168 -18.27 -6.80 -8.81
C ASN A 168 -16.74 -6.99 -8.94
N ILE A 169 -16.24 -8.15 -8.51
CA ILE A 169 -14.83 -8.53 -8.65
C ILE A 169 -14.75 -9.69 -9.64
N LEU A 170 -13.99 -9.49 -10.72
CA LEU A 170 -13.67 -10.52 -11.71
C LEU A 170 -12.22 -10.96 -11.53
N LEU A 171 -12.03 -12.16 -11.03
CA LEU A 171 -10.72 -12.78 -10.82
C LEU A 171 -10.29 -13.56 -12.07
N GLY A 172 -8.98 -13.72 -12.29
CA GLY A 172 -8.42 -14.39 -13.46
C GLY A 172 -8.59 -13.60 -14.75
N ASN A 173 -8.84 -12.30 -14.68
CA ASN A 173 -9.08 -11.44 -15.83
C ASN A 173 -7.95 -10.44 -16.01
N GLU A 174 -7.23 -10.55 -17.12
CA GLU A 174 -6.07 -9.74 -17.45
C GLU A 174 -6.40 -8.68 -18.49
N THR A 175 -5.99 -7.43 -18.23
CA THR A 175 -6.03 -6.36 -19.23
C THR A 175 -4.92 -6.56 -20.24
N LEU A 176 -5.29 -6.69 -21.52
CA LEU A 176 -4.33 -6.87 -22.62
C LEU A 176 -4.08 -5.56 -23.37
N ASP A 177 -5.09 -4.69 -23.48
CA ASP A 177 -5.00 -3.42 -24.20
C ASP A 177 -5.98 -2.42 -23.64
N VAL A 178 -5.67 -1.12 -23.79
CA VAL A 178 -6.53 -0.01 -23.38
C VAL A 178 -6.47 1.06 -24.45
N THR A 179 -7.61 1.39 -25.01
CA THR A 179 -7.77 2.48 -25.99
C THR A 179 -8.68 3.55 -25.42
N GLN A 180 -8.22 4.80 -25.40
CA GLN A 180 -9.04 5.94 -25.02
C GLN A 180 -9.96 6.32 -26.20
N SER A 181 -11.22 6.59 -25.90
CA SER A 181 -12.23 7.05 -26.84
C SER A 181 -12.85 8.38 -26.40
N LYS A 182 -13.69 8.99 -27.25
CA LYS A 182 -14.40 10.23 -26.90
C LYS A 182 -15.30 10.10 -25.67
N ASN A 183 -15.79 8.89 -25.39
CA ASN A 183 -16.80 8.63 -24.36
C ASN A 183 -16.27 7.77 -23.20
N GLY A 184 -14.96 7.62 -23.09
CA GLY A 184 -14.33 6.79 -22.06
C GLY A 184 -13.22 5.90 -22.61
N PHE A 185 -13.21 4.64 -22.24
CA PHE A 185 -12.15 3.69 -22.54
C PHE A 185 -12.72 2.40 -23.11
N GLU A 186 -12.02 1.80 -24.07
CA GLU A 186 -12.23 0.42 -24.54
C GLU A 186 -11.08 -0.42 -24.04
N ILE A 187 -11.39 -1.44 -23.24
CA ILE A 187 -10.41 -2.29 -22.58
C ILE A 187 -10.55 -3.72 -23.11
N LEU A 188 -9.50 -4.24 -23.73
CA LEU A 188 -9.43 -5.65 -24.11
C LEU A 188 -9.01 -6.48 -22.89
N VAL A 189 -9.88 -7.40 -22.51
CA VAL A 189 -9.69 -8.28 -21.36
C VAL A 189 -9.66 -9.74 -21.82
N GLU A 190 -8.78 -10.53 -21.20
CA GLU A 190 -8.72 -11.99 -21.35
C GLU A 190 -9.06 -12.68 -20.03
N ASP A 191 -10.05 -13.54 -20.03
CA ASP A 191 -10.24 -14.53 -18.96
C ASP A 191 -9.16 -15.62 -19.11
N LYS A 192 -8.21 -15.64 -18.20
CA LYS A 192 -7.06 -16.56 -18.20
C LYS A 192 -7.45 -18.01 -17.94
N ASN A 193 -8.63 -18.26 -17.39
CA ASN A 193 -9.11 -19.62 -17.11
C ASN A 193 -9.66 -20.27 -18.38
N THR A 194 -10.22 -19.47 -19.30
CA THR A 194 -10.87 -19.95 -20.52
C THR A 194 -10.18 -19.49 -21.80
N ASN A 195 -9.22 -18.57 -21.72
CA ASN A 195 -8.61 -17.82 -22.83
C ASN A 195 -9.65 -17.04 -23.68
N HIS A 196 -10.81 -16.80 -23.12
CA HIS A 196 -11.84 -16.01 -23.78
C HIS A 196 -11.49 -14.52 -23.71
N LYS A 197 -11.59 -13.83 -24.85
CA LYS A 197 -11.33 -12.39 -24.94
C LYS A 197 -12.64 -11.64 -25.18
N PHE A 198 -12.78 -10.53 -24.49
CA PHE A 198 -13.92 -9.63 -24.60
C PHE A 198 -13.52 -8.17 -24.42
N LEU A 199 -14.39 -7.25 -24.78
CA LEU A 199 -14.18 -5.81 -24.61
C LEU A 199 -15.04 -5.30 -23.47
N VAL A 200 -14.43 -4.50 -22.60
CA VAL A 200 -15.14 -3.69 -21.60
C VAL A 200 -15.11 -2.24 -22.05
N ILE A 201 -16.28 -1.63 -22.13
CA ILE A 201 -16.45 -0.21 -22.43
C ILE A 201 -16.73 0.49 -21.12
N SER A 202 -15.83 1.36 -20.67
CA SER A 202 -15.96 2.02 -19.38
C SER A 202 -15.91 3.54 -19.52
N LYS A 203 -16.78 4.26 -18.80
CA LYS A 203 -16.75 5.74 -18.74
C LYS A 203 -15.56 6.25 -17.92
N VAL A 204 -15.24 5.53 -16.84
CA VAL A 204 -14.14 5.84 -15.92
C VAL A 204 -13.24 4.62 -15.78
N LEU A 205 -11.94 4.83 -15.92
CA LEU A 205 -10.93 3.80 -15.74
C LEU A 205 -9.99 4.19 -14.59
N VAL A 206 -9.81 3.26 -13.66
CA VAL A 206 -8.82 3.40 -12.57
C VAL A 206 -7.72 2.36 -12.77
N ASN A 207 -6.50 2.84 -12.95
CA ASN A 207 -5.33 1.99 -13.03
C ASN A 207 -4.70 1.83 -11.63
N SER A 208 -4.89 0.66 -11.01
CA SER A 208 -4.32 0.26 -9.73
C SER A 208 -3.52 -1.04 -9.86
N ALA A 209 -2.91 -1.26 -11.04
CA ALA A 209 -2.25 -2.51 -11.42
C ALA A 209 -0.88 -2.76 -10.73
N GLY A 210 -0.56 -2.04 -9.65
CA GLY A 210 0.67 -2.24 -8.86
C GLY A 210 1.92 -2.13 -9.73
N LEU A 211 2.75 -3.18 -9.75
CA LEU A 211 3.98 -3.23 -10.58
C LEU A 211 3.72 -3.23 -12.09
N ASN A 212 2.47 -3.37 -12.54
CA ASN A 212 2.10 -3.26 -13.95
C ASN A 212 1.40 -1.93 -14.28
N ALA A 213 1.33 -1.01 -13.33
CA ALA A 213 0.59 0.23 -13.52
C ALA A 213 1.19 1.09 -14.66
N VAL A 214 2.51 1.12 -14.78
CA VAL A 214 3.18 1.84 -15.87
C VAL A 214 2.91 1.17 -17.22
N HIS A 215 2.96 -0.16 -17.29
CA HIS A 215 2.59 -0.89 -18.51
C HIS A 215 1.17 -0.52 -18.96
N ILE A 216 0.19 -0.58 -18.06
CA ILE A 216 -1.21 -0.20 -18.37
C ILE A 216 -1.32 1.27 -18.78
N ALA A 217 -0.61 2.18 -18.11
CA ALA A 217 -0.61 3.60 -18.49
C ALA A 217 -0.05 3.84 -19.89
N ASN A 218 1.00 3.11 -20.28
CA ASN A 218 1.64 3.23 -21.59
C ASN A 218 0.81 2.60 -22.74
N LEU A 219 -0.21 1.78 -22.45
CA LEU A 219 -1.18 1.31 -23.45
C LEU A 219 -2.15 2.43 -23.87
N ILE A 220 -2.34 3.45 -23.05
CA ILE A 220 -3.21 4.57 -23.34
C ILE A 220 -2.43 5.56 -24.24
N ASN A 221 -2.92 5.81 -25.45
CA ASN A 221 -2.34 6.80 -26.34
C ASN A 221 -2.26 8.17 -25.64
N ASP A 222 -1.17 8.89 -25.82
CA ASP A 222 -0.81 10.17 -25.20
C ASP A 222 -0.39 10.08 -23.72
N ALA A 223 -0.25 8.90 -23.14
CA ALA A 223 0.40 8.75 -21.84
C ALA A 223 1.86 9.21 -21.92
N ASN A 224 2.33 9.91 -20.91
CA ASN A 224 3.75 10.14 -20.74
C ASN A 224 4.45 8.79 -20.68
N ASN A 225 5.60 8.67 -21.35
CA ASN A 225 6.43 7.47 -21.27
C ASN A 225 7.00 7.38 -19.86
N TYR A 226 6.27 6.69 -18.97
CA TYR A 226 6.74 6.40 -17.62
C TYR A 226 7.74 5.25 -17.68
N GLU A 227 8.77 5.34 -16.86
CA GLU A 227 9.75 4.28 -16.64
C GLU A 227 9.59 3.75 -15.22
N GLU A 228 9.88 2.47 -15.02
CA GLU A 228 9.81 1.81 -13.72
C GLU A 228 11.19 1.42 -13.23
N GLU A 229 11.46 1.70 -11.97
CA GLU A 229 12.60 1.14 -11.25
C GLU A 229 12.10 0.17 -10.18
N TYR A 230 12.57 -1.08 -10.23
CA TYR A 230 12.18 -2.10 -9.28
C TYR A 230 13.19 -2.20 -8.14
N VAL A 231 12.70 -2.04 -6.91
CA VAL A 231 13.49 -2.24 -5.70
C VAL A 231 12.93 -3.43 -4.94
N LYS A 232 13.79 -4.43 -4.66
CA LYS A 232 13.42 -5.63 -3.92
C LYS A 232 13.71 -5.46 -2.44
N GLY A 233 12.69 -5.63 -1.59
CA GLY A 233 12.84 -5.85 -0.16
C GLY A 233 13.09 -7.33 0.14
N GLU A 234 14.02 -7.63 1.04
CA GLU A 234 14.30 -9.00 1.50
C GLU A 234 13.97 -9.12 2.98
N TYR A 235 13.37 -10.25 3.36
CA TYR A 235 12.95 -10.53 4.73
C TYR A 235 13.64 -11.79 5.24
N TYR A 236 14.04 -11.75 6.51
CA TYR A 236 14.64 -12.89 7.20
C TYR A 236 13.80 -13.24 8.44
N THR A 237 13.70 -14.52 8.73
CA THR A 237 13.08 -14.98 9.96
C THR A 237 14.11 -15.07 11.07
N TYR A 238 13.88 -14.35 12.16
CA TYR A 238 14.74 -14.43 13.34
C TYR A 238 14.45 -15.71 14.13
N GLN A 239 15.51 -16.51 14.37
CA GLN A 239 15.44 -17.81 15.08
C GLN A 239 15.94 -17.71 16.54
N GLY A 240 16.25 -16.50 17.03
CA GLY A 240 16.73 -16.29 18.40
C GLY A 240 15.65 -16.45 19.47
N LYS A 241 16.08 -16.43 20.74
CA LYS A 241 15.18 -16.60 21.90
C LYS A 241 14.57 -15.27 22.36
N GLU A 242 15.20 -14.16 22.03
CA GLU A 242 14.77 -12.83 22.42
C GLU A 242 13.50 -12.44 21.66
N LYS A 243 12.52 -11.93 22.41
CA LYS A 243 11.27 -11.41 21.82
C LYS A 243 11.31 -9.89 21.83
N LEU A 244 11.14 -9.31 20.66
CA LEU A 244 10.99 -7.85 20.52
C LEU A 244 9.51 -7.50 20.60
N GLY A 245 9.17 -6.60 21.50
CA GLY A 245 7.77 -6.11 21.66
C GLY A 245 7.50 -4.81 20.91
N SER A 246 8.49 -4.27 20.23
CA SER A 246 8.40 -3.06 19.42
C SER A 246 9.21 -3.23 18.13
N LEU A 247 8.91 -2.44 17.10
CA LEU A 247 9.72 -2.36 15.90
C LEU A 247 11.02 -1.61 16.20
N ILE A 248 12.14 -2.08 15.66
CA ILE A 248 13.46 -1.45 15.83
C ILE A 248 14.08 -1.24 14.45
N TYR A 249 14.32 0.01 14.12
CA TYR A 249 14.81 0.43 12.82
C TYR A 249 16.13 1.17 12.98
N PRO A 250 17.12 0.98 12.11
CA PRO A 250 18.28 1.85 12.06
C PRO A 250 17.90 3.22 11.51
N THR A 251 18.76 4.19 11.75
CA THR A 251 18.69 5.49 11.07
C THR A 251 18.82 5.29 9.55
N PRO A 252 17.94 5.85 8.71
CA PRO A 252 17.97 5.66 7.27
C PRO A 252 19.30 6.14 6.66
N THR A 253 19.82 5.42 5.67
CA THR A 253 20.94 5.85 4.83
C THR A 253 20.43 6.42 3.49
N GLU A 254 21.32 7.06 2.71
CA GLU A 254 20.95 7.64 1.41
C GLU A 254 20.42 6.59 0.42
N ASN A 255 20.89 5.35 0.53
CA ASN A 255 20.63 4.28 -0.43
C ASN A 255 19.83 3.10 0.14
N SER A 256 19.47 3.14 1.42
CA SER A 256 18.78 2.01 2.08
C SER A 256 18.02 2.46 3.32
N LEU A 257 16.90 1.83 3.55
CA LEU A 257 16.16 1.96 4.82
C LEU A 257 16.82 1.15 5.95
N GLY A 258 17.89 0.40 5.64
CA GLY A 258 18.61 -0.44 6.59
C GLY A 258 17.93 -1.80 6.82
N LEU A 259 18.52 -2.57 7.74
CA LEU A 259 17.95 -3.83 8.24
C LEU A 259 17.03 -3.51 9.42
N HIS A 260 15.79 -3.98 9.34
CA HIS A 260 14.78 -3.73 10.37
C HIS A 260 14.55 -4.96 11.22
#